data_efd4fba36a7d446599a5da98f22d9569
#
_entry.id   efd4fba36a7d446599a5da98f22d9569
#
_cell.length_a   1.000
_cell.length_b   1.000
_cell.length_c   1.000
_cell.angle_alpha   90.00
_cell.angle_beta   90.00
_cell.angle_gamma   90.00
#
_symmetry.space_group_name_H-M   'P 1'
#
loop_
_entity.id
_entity.type
_entity.pdbx_description
1 polymer ?
#
loop_
_entity_poly.entity_id
_entity_poly.type
_entity_poly.pdbx_seq_one_letter_code
_entity_poly.pdbx_strand_id
1 'polypeptide(L)'
;GMVIIRPFIAQLTGGLGFGALTAWFVLAIMIVPTITTLTIDALNSIPMGIREASYAMGATKWQTIYKVVLPAAKLGIVDAIVLGMGRAIGETMAVLMVVGNAPVIPDSISSPISTLTSQIALDMSYSSGLHRSALFGMGVVLFIISAALVGIVRLISKKRG
;
A
#
# COMPACT_ATOMS: atom_id res chain seq x y z
N GLY A 1 -14.17 -7.63 -2.94
CA GLY A 1 -14.34 -6.64 -1.89
C GLY A 1 -15.81 -6.47 -1.51
N MET A 2 -16.65 -6.00 -2.42
CA MET A 2 -18.07 -5.72 -2.13
C MET A 2 -18.89 -6.94 -1.71
N VAL A 3 -18.68 -8.09 -2.33
CA VAL A 3 -19.54 -9.29 -2.14
C VAL A 3 -19.16 -10.09 -0.89
N ILE A 4 -17.91 -10.07 -0.48
CA ILE A 4 -17.42 -10.91 0.62
C ILE A 4 -17.03 -10.05 1.84
N ILE A 5 -16.14 -9.07 1.63
CA ILE A 5 -15.55 -8.31 2.75
C ILE A 5 -16.56 -7.35 3.37
N ARG A 6 -17.34 -6.64 2.55
CA ARG A 6 -18.36 -5.70 3.03
C ARG A 6 -19.41 -6.36 3.95
N PRO A 7 -20.10 -7.47 3.55
CA PRO A 7 -21.08 -8.10 4.43
C PRO A 7 -20.47 -8.68 5.70
N PHE A 8 -19.24 -9.19 5.63
CA PHE A 8 -18.51 -9.69 6.79
C PHE A 8 -18.21 -8.57 7.81
N ILE A 9 -17.75 -7.42 7.34
CA ILE A 9 -17.51 -6.26 8.21
C ILE A 9 -18.81 -5.66 8.72
N ALA A 10 -19.87 -5.63 7.90
CA ALA A 10 -21.20 -5.18 8.34
C ALA A 10 -21.73 -6.00 9.53
N GLN A 11 -21.53 -7.32 9.51
CA GLN A 11 -21.91 -8.20 10.62
C GLN A 11 -21.07 -7.95 11.88
N LEU A 12 -19.77 -7.66 11.73
CA LEU A 12 -18.87 -7.40 12.85
C LEU A 12 -19.09 -6.03 13.51
N THR A 13 -19.44 -5.02 12.73
CA THR A 13 -19.54 -3.62 13.20
C THR A 13 -20.97 -3.16 13.43
N GLY A 14 -21.97 -3.96 13.04
CA GLY A 14 -23.39 -3.58 13.12
C GLY A 14 -23.79 -2.43 12.17
N GLY A 15 -22.92 -2.03 11.24
CA GLY A 15 -23.13 -0.93 10.31
C GLY A 15 -23.37 -1.39 8.87
N LEU A 16 -23.33 -0.46 7.91
CA LEU A 16 -23.52 -0.73 6.48
C LEU A 16 -22.35 -1.46 5.82
N GLY A 17 -21.22 -1.63 6.52
CA GLY A 17 -19.99 -2.25 6.01
C GLY A 17 -19.23 -1.38 4.98
N PHE A 18 -19.59 -0.11 4.87
CA PHE A 18 -18.79 0.90 4.17
C PHE A 18 -17.92 1.65 5.17
N GLY A 19 -16.72 2.08 4.77
CA GLY A 19 -15.86 2.90 5.61
C GLY A 19 -14.40 2.55 5.49
N ALA A 20 -13.57 3.20 6.32
CA ALA A 20 -12.11 3.03 6.32
C ALA A 20 -11.69 1.58 6.60
N LEU A 21 -12.39 0.88 7.51
CA LEU A 21 -12.10 -0.50 7.86
C LEU A 21 -12.20 -1.43 6.63
N THR A 22 -13.29 -1.34 5.87
CA THR A 22 -13.49 -2.15 4.67
C THR A 22 -12.45 -1.82 3.59
N ALA A 23 -12.14 -0.53 3.42
CA ALA A 23 -11.11 -0.09 2.50
C ALA A 23 -9.73 -0.64 2.88
N TRP A 24 -9.36 -0.65 4.16
CA TRP A 24 -8.08 -1.21 4.62
C TRP A 24 -7.95 -2.70 4.31
N PHE A 25 -8.99 -3.50 4.59
CA PHE A 25 -8.95 -4.93 4.26
C PHE A 25 -8.83 -5.19 2.76
N VAL A 26 -9.58 -4.44 1.95
CA VAL A 26 -9.50 -4.57 0.49
C VAL A 26 -8.12 -4.19 -0.02
N LEU A 27 -7.56 -3.07 0.44
CA LEU A 27 -6.22 -2.62 0.09
C LEU A 27 -5.16 -3.63 0.53
N ALA A 28 -5.24 -4.15 1.75
CA ALA A 28 -4.29 -5.14 2.27
C ALA A 28 -4.24 -6.39 1.37
N ILE A 29 -5.40 -6.95 1.00
CA ILE A 29 -5.48 -8.12 0.11
C ILE A 29 -4.89 -7.82 -1.28
N MET A 30 -5.06 -6.60 -1.79
CA MET A 30 -4.52 -6.21 -3.10
C MET A 30 -3.00 -5.96 -3.08
N ILE A 31 -2.48 -5.43 -1.96
CA ILE A 31 -1.07 -5.03 -1.85
C ILE A 31 -0.18 -6.23 -1.52
N VAL A 32 -0.65 -7.17 -0.68
CA VAL A 32 0.12 -8.35 -0.26
C VAL A 32 0.72 -9.12 -1.44
N PRO A 33 -0.01 -9.50 -2.51
CA PRO A 33 0.59 -10.19 -3.65
C PRO A 33 1.71 -9.38 -4.31
N THR A 34 1.53 -8.07 -4.46
CA THR A 34 2.52 -7.18 -5.08
C THR A 34 3.82 -7.13 -4.27
N ILE A 35 3.71 -6.90 -2.95
CA ILE A 35 4.90 -6.88 -2.07
C ILE A 35 5.57 -8.26 -2.04
N THR A 36 4.78 -9.33 -1.99
CA THR A 36 5.30 -10.70 -1.96
C THR A 36 6.11 -11.01 -3.22
N THR A 37 5.58 -10.72 -4.40
CA THR A 37 6.27 -10.98 -5.67
C THR A 37 7.59 -10.21 -5.75
N LEU A 38 7.55 -8.91 -5.49
CA LEU A 38 8.76 -8.08 -5.52
C LEU A 38 9.79 -8.48 -4.45
N THR A 39 9.33 -8.95 -3.28
CA THR A 39 10.22 -9.47 -2.24
C THR A 39 10.88 -10.77 -2.68
N ILE A 40 10.14 -11.67 -3.33
CA ILE A 40 10.70 -12.90 -3.89
C ILE A 40 11.75 -12.58 -4.95
N ASP A 41 11.49 -11.64 -5.83
CA ASP A 41 12.44 -11.20 -6.85
C ASP A 41 13.71 -10.62 -6.21
N ALA A 42 13.57 -9.80 -5.18
CA ALA A 42 14.70 -9.26 -4.41
C ALA A 42 15.53 -10.35 -3.73
N LEU A 43 14.89 -11.38 -3.17
CA LEU A 43 15.58 -12.52 -2.58
C LEU A 43 16.29 -13.38 -3.63
N ASN A 44 15.67 -13.58 -4.79
CA ASN A 44 16.22 -14.38 -5.89
C ASN A 44 17.36 -13.66 -6.62
N SER A 45 17.43 -12.33 -6.56
CA SER A 45 18.53 -11.56 -7.15
C SER A 45 19.88 -11.78 -6.44
N ILE A 46 19.88 -12.37 -5.23
CA ILE A 46 21.13 -12.68 -4.52
C ILE A 46 21.85 -13.85 -5.18
N PRO A 47 23.11 -13.66 -5.62
CA PRO A 47 23.89 -14.69 -6.30
C PRO A 47 23.98 -15.99 -5.50
N MET A 48 23.85 -17.14 -6.18
CA MET A 48 23.95 -18.47 -5.55
C MET A 48 25.28 -18.67 -4.83
N GLY A 49 26.38 -18.14 -5.35
CA GLY A 49 27.71 -18.25 -4.74
C GLY A 49 27.76 -17.74 -3.30
N ILE A 50 26.97 -16.71 -2.94
CA ILE A 50 26.88 -16.20 -1.57
C ILE A 50 26.22 -17.26 -0.65
N ARG A 51 25.21 -17.97 -1.14
CA ARG A 51 24.53 -19.03 -0.40
C ARG A 51 25.44 -20.26 -0.25
N GLU A 52 26.12 -20.65 -1.33
CA GLU A 52 27.07 -21.76 -1.35
C GLU A 52 28.25 -21.51 -0.42
N ALA A 53 28.82 -20.31 -0.42
CA ALA A 53 29.86 -19.92 0.51
C ALA A 53 29.42 -20.04 1.97
N SER A 54 28.20 -19.64 2.27
CA SER A 54 27.63 -19.78 3.62
C SER A 54 27.49 -21.25 4.04
N TYR A 55 27.05 -22.11 3.12
CA TYR A 55 26.96 -23.56 3.39
C TYR A 55 28.35 -24.21 3.52
N ALA A 56 29.32 -23.79 2.74
CA ALA A 56 30.71 -24.26 2.85
C ALA A 56 31.33 -23.94 4.22
N MET A 57 30.90 -22.85 4.86
CA MET A 57 31.28 -22.51 6.23
C MET A 57 30.50 -23.28 7.31
N GLY A 58 29.70 -24.27 6.92
CA GLY A 58 28.93 -25.11 7.85
C GLY A 58 27.63 -24.50 8.35
N ALA A 59 27.15 -23.40 7.76
CA ALA A 59 25.88 -22.79 8.16
C ALA A 59 24.68 -23.63 7.73
N THR A 60 23.67 -23.71 8.60
CA THR A 60 22.38 -24.34 8.27
C THR A 60 21.57 -23.45 7.34
N LYS A 61 20.53 -24.02 6.67
CA LYS A 61 19.63 -23.26 5.79
C LYS A 61 19.03 -22.03 6.49
N TRP A 62 18.59 -22.17 7.73
CA TRP A 62 18.03 -21.07 8.50
C TRP A 62 19.06 -19.99 8.81
N GLN A 63 20.27 -20.38 9.20
CA GLN A 63 21.35 -19.44 9.44
C GLN A 63 21.72 -18.66 8.18
N THR A 64 21.80 -19.33 7.04
CA THR A 64 22.04 -18.70 5.73
C THR A 64 20.94 -17.71 5.37
N ILE A 65 19.66 -18.08 5.55
CA ILE A 65 18.54 -17.16 5.26
C ILE A 65 18.62 -15.90 6.14
N TYR A 66 18.68 -16.07 7.45
CA TYR A 66 18.60 -14.94 8.38
C TYR A 66 19.86 -14.08 8.45
N LYS A 67 21.04 -14.69 8.34
CA LYS A 67 22.32 -13.99 8.54
C LYS A 67 22.98 -13.52 7.23
N VAL A 68 22.59 -14.10 6.10
CA VAL A 68 23.26 -13.80 4.81
C VAL A 68 22.25 -13.28 3.78
N VAL A 69 21.22 -14.06 3.44
CA VAL A 69 20.31 -13.72 2.34
C VAL A 69 19.41 -12.54 2.70
N LEU A 70 18.78 -12.54 3.86
CA LEU A 70 17.86 -11.49 4.28
C LEU A 70 18.55 -10.12 4.42
N PRO A 71 19.73 -10.01 5.08
CA PRO A 71 20.48 -8.76 5.13
C PRO A 71 20.95 -8.31 3.74
N ALA A 72 21.40 -9.23 2.87
CA ALA A 72 21.83 -8.90 1.52
C ALA A 72 20.69 -8.38 0.63
N ALA A 73 19.46 -8.94 0.80
CA ALA A 73 18.27 -8.52 0.06
C ALA A 73 17.55 -7.31 0.66
N LYS A 74 18.00 -6.77 1.79
CA LYS A 74 17.29 -5.74 2.57
C LYS A 74 16.85 -4.54 1.75
N LEU A 75 17.70 -4.00 0.87
CA LEU A 75 17.37 -2.86 0.02
C LEU A 75 16.23 -3.20 -0.95
N GLY A 76 16.30 -4.36 -1.60
CA GLY A 76 15.25 -4.81 -2.51
C GLY A 76 13.90 -5.07 -1.79
N ILE A 77 13.94 -5.57 -0.55
CA ILE A 77 12.72 -5.73 0.27
C ILE A 77 12.12 -4.37 0.62
N VAL A 78 12.95 -3.39 0.97
CA VAL A 78 12.46 -2.02 1.22
C VAL A 78 11.86 -1.41 -0.04
N ASP A 79 12.48 -1.59 -1.19
CA ASP A 79 11.94 -1.12 -2.47
C ASP A 79 10.59 -1.79 -2.80
N ALA A 80 10.44 -3.09 -2.52
CA ALA A 80 9.16 -3.80 -2.66
C ALA A 80 8.05 -3.19 -1.80
N ILE A 81 8.36 -2.85 -0.55
CA ILE A 81 7.41 -2.19 0.37
C ILE A 81 7.05 -0.80 -0.15
N VAL A 82 8.03 0.01 -0.59
CA VAL A 82 7.79 1.36 -1.12
C VAL A 82 6.89 1.32 -2.35
N LEU A 83 7.12 0.38 -3.27
CA LEU A 83 6.29 0.20 -4.46
C LEU A 83 4.87 -0.22 -4.09
N GLY A 84 4.73 -1.14 -3.13
CA GLY A 84 3.42 -1.54 -2.59
C GLY A 84 2.67 -0.37 -1.96
N MET A 85 3.34 0.46 -1.17
CA MET A 85 2.76 1.67 -0.57
C MET A 85 2.35 2.70 -1.62
N GLY A 86 3.20 2.94 -2.65
CA GLY A 86 2.87 3.82 -3.76
C GLY A 86 1.61 3.38 -4.50
N ARG A 87 1.47 2.06 -4.72
CA ARG A 87 0.26 1.47 -5.28
C ARG A 87 -0.97 1.68 -4.40
N ALA A 88 -0.83 1.50 -3.07
CA ALA A 88 -1.92 1.70 -2.12
C ALA A 88 -2.46 3.14 -2.13
N ILE A 89 -1.56 4.13 -2.19
CA ILE A 89 -1.94 5.55 -2.22
C ILE A 89 -2.68 5.90 -3.51
N GLY A 90 -2.29 5.29 -4.64
CA GLY A 90 -2.92 5.50 -5.94
C GLY A 90 -4.19 4.69 -6.19
N GLU A 91 -4.55 3.75 -5.30
CA GLU A 91 -5.71 2.89 -5.52
C GLU A 91 -7.02 3.68 -5.42
N THR A 92 -7.72 3.78 -6.51
CA THR A 92 -8.92 4.61 -6.63
C THR A 92 -10.18 3.78 -6.71
N MET A 93 -10.26 2.85 -7.67
CA MET A 93 -11.51 2.16 -7.99
C MET A 93 -11.97 1.20 -6.89
N ALA A 94 -11.05 0.40 -6.34
CA ALA A 94 -11.40 -0.54 -5.27
C ALA A 94 -11.85 0.20 -4.01
N VAL A 95 -11.18 1.31 -3.67
CA VAL A 95 -11.53 2.15 -2.51
C VAL A 95 -12.86 2.86 -2.73
N LEU A 96 -13.07 3.47 -3.89
CA LEU A 96 -14.32 4.16 -4.25
C LEU A 96 -15.54 3.27 -4.07
N MET A 97 -15.42 1.98 -4.38
CA MET A 97 -16.52 1.02 -4.25
C MET A 97 -16.87 0.62 -2.82
N VAL A 98 -15.96 0.79 -1.86
CA VAL A 98 -16.12 0.26 -0.50
C VAL A 98 -16.05 1.30 0.61
N VAL A 99 -15.53 2.50 0.31
CA VAL A 99 -15.28 3.53 1.33
C VAL A 99 -16.54 4.33 1.70
N GLY A 100 -17.55 4.34 0.83
CA GLY A 100 -18.82 5.03 1.05
C GLY A 100 -18.89 6.47 0.53
N ASN A 101 -17.76 7.05 0.16
CA ASN A 101 -17.62 8.35 -0.55
C ASN A 101 -18.36 9.54 0.10
N ALA A 102 -18.48 9.57 1.42
CA ALA A 102 -19.06 10.68 2.15
C ALA A 102 -17.97 11.71 2.48
N PRO A 103 -18.06 12.97 1.99
CA PRO A 103 -17.08 14.02 2.24
C PRO A 103 -17.33 14.68 3.62
N VAL A 104 -17.37 13.88 4.67
CA VAL A 104 -17.57 14.30 6.04
C VAL A 104 -16.48 13.76 6.95
N ILE A 105 -16.26 14.43 8.08
CA ILE A 105 -15.34 13.92 9.10
C ILE A 105 -16.00 12.71 9.77
N PRO A 106 -15.35 11.53 9.77
CA PRO A 106 -15.95 10.32 10.31
C PRO A 106 -16.00 10.34 11.83
N ASP A 107 -17.13 9.94 12.41
CA ASP A 107 -17.30 9.76 13.86
C ASP A 107 -16.70 8.42 14.34
N SER A 108 -16.51 7.45 13.43
CA SER A 108 -15.91 6.17 13.73
C SER A 108 -15.18 5.58 12.51
N ILE A 109 -14.29 4.60 12.75
CA ILE A 109 -13.54 3.89 11.70
C ILE A 109 -14.48 3.12 10.74
N SER A 110 -15.69 2.82 11.17
CA SER A 110 -16.71 2.16 10.35
C SER A 110 -17.62 3.13 9.60
N SER A 111 -17.48 4.44 9.82
CA SER A 111 -18.26 5.45 9.12
C SER A 111 -17.81 5.58 7.67
N PRO A 112 -18.73 5.85 6.73
CA PRO A 112 -18.38 6.22 5.37
C PRO A 112 -17.46 7.45 5.34
N ILE A 113 -16.42 7.39 4.52
CA ILE A 113 -15.46 8.50 4.31
C ILE A 113 -15.24 8.70 2.82
N SER A 114 -14.58 9.78 2.46
CA SER A 114 -14.06 10.01 1.12
C SER A 114 -12.53 10.07 1.15
N THR A 115 -11.89 9.53 0.11
CA THR A 115 -10.45 9.68 -0.10
C THR A 115 -10.19 10.71 -1.19
N LEU A 116 -9.00 11.30 -1.19
CA LEU A 116 -8.61 12.28 -2.24
C LEU A 116 -8.78 11.70 -3.64
N THR A 117 -8.35 10.45 -3.82
CA THR A 117 -8.46 9.75 -5.11
C THR A 117 -9.90 9.47 -5.51
N SER A 118 -10.76 9.01 -4.57
CA SER A 118 -12.17 8.74 -4.86
C SER A 118 -12.95 10.01 -5.16
N GLN A 119 -12.68 11.10 -4.44
CA GLN A 119 -13.33 12.38 -4.67
C GLN A 119 -12.98 12.95 -6.04
N ILE A 120 -11.70 12.92 -6.43
CA ILE A 120 -11.28 13.35 -7.77
C ILE A 120 -11.98 12.50 -8.84
N ALA A 121 -12.02 11.17 -8.66
CA ALA A 121 -12.63 10.27 -9.65
C ALA A 121 -14.15 10.48 -9.81
N LEU A 122 -14.86 10.78 -8.73
CA LEU A 122 -16.31 11.02 -8.77
C LEU A 122 -16.67 12.37 -9.38
N ASP A 123 -16.00 13.44 -8.96
CA ASP A 123 -16.43 14.79 -9.24
C ASP A 123 -15.81 15.38 -10.50
N MET A 124 -14.66 14.85 -10.98
CA MET A 124 -13.93 15.44 -12.09
C MET A 124 -14.79 15.60 -13.37
N SER A 125 -15.66 14.63 -13.64
CA SER A 125 -16.49 14.63 -14.85
C SER A 125 -17.62 15.65 -14.82
N TYR A 126 -18.06 16.06 -13.64
CA TYR A 126 -19.20 16.97 -13.44
C TYR A 126 -18.78 18.34 -12.93
N SER A 127 -17.49 18.52 -12.57
CA SER A 127 -16.99 19.76 -12.01
C SER A 127 -16.74 20.84 -13.05
N SER A 128 -16.99 22.09 -12.67
CA SER A 128 -16.68 23.28 -13.48
C SER A 128 -16.16 24.42 -12.60
N GLY A 129 -15.49 25.36 -13.21
CA GLY A 129 -15.00 26.58 -12.54
C GLY A 129 -14.14 26.31 -11.32
N LEU A 130 -14.48 26.93 -10.20
CA LEU A 130 -13.71 26.86 -8.93
C LEU A 130 -13.64 25.42 -8.37
N HIS A 131 -14.72 24.66 -8.49
CA HIS A 131 -14.74 23.28 -7.98
C HIS A 131 -13.72 22.39 -8.73
N ARG A 132 -13.63 22.55 -10.05
CA ARG A 132 -12.61 21.84 -10.85
C ARG A 132 -11.19 22.20 -10.45
N SER A 133 -10.94 23.49 -10.19
CA SER A 133 -9.63 23.95 -9.70
C SER A 133 -9.28 23.35 -8.33
N ALA A 134 -10.26 23.19 -7.45
CA ALA A 134 -10.06 22.53 -6.15
C ALA A 134 -9.68 21.06 -6.31
N LEU A 135 -10.29 20.32 -7.27
CA LEU A 135 -9.92 18.93 -7.57
C LEU A 135 -8.48 18.81 -8.09
N PHE A 136 -8.03 19.73 -8.94
CA PHE A 136 -6.62 19.79 -9.33
C PHE A 136 -5.71 20.05 -8.13
N GLY A 137 -6.10 20.93 -7.21
CA GLY A 137 -5.40 21.18 -5.96
C GLY A 137 -5.26 19.90 -5.12
N MET A 138 -6.32 19.10 -4.99
CA MET A 138 -6.27 17.80 -4.31
C MET A 138 -5.31 16.82 -5.00
N GLY A 139 -5.24 16.82 -6.34
CA GLY A 139 -4.27 16.03 -7.10
C GLY A 139 -2.82 16.44 -6.81
N VAL A 140 -2.54 17.73 -6.72
CA VAL A 140 -1.22 18.24 -6.35
C VAL A 140 -0.84 17.82 -4.93
N VAL A 141 -1.75 17.94 -3.97
CA VAL A 141 -1.54 17.49 -2.59
C VAL A 141 -1.24 15.98 -2.55
N LEU A 142 -2.01 15.17 -3.25
CA LEU A 142 -1.78 13.73 -3.35
C LEU A 142 -0.39 13.41 -3.93
N PHE A 143 0.02 14.14 -4.97
CA PHE A 143 1.35 13.99 -5.57
C PHE A 143 2.46 14.32 -4.58
N ILE A 144 2.33 15.44 -3.85
CA ILE A 144 3.32 15.85 -2.84
C ILE A 144 3.43 14.80 -1.72
N ILE A 145 2.30 14.31 -1.20
CA ILE A 145 2.27 13.28 -0.16
C ILE A 145 2.96 12.00 -0.65
N SER A 146 2.64 11.55 -1.85
CA SER A 146 3.21 10.33 -2.44
C SER A 146 4.72 10.48 -2.67
N ALA A 147 5.16 11.61 -3.23
CA ALA A 147 6.56 11.91 -3.47
C ALA A 147 7.36 12.02 -2.15
N ALA A 148 6.78 12.68 -1.14
CA ALA A 148 7.40 12.81 0.17
C ALA A 148 7.56 11.44 0.84
N LEU A 149 6.53 10.58 0.81
CA LEU A 149 6.55 9.26 1.41
C LEU A 149 7.62 8.37 0.76
N VAL A 150 7.65 8.31 -0.57
CA VAL A 150 8.68 7.56 -1.33
C VAL A 150 10.08 8.12 -1.06
N GLY A 151 10.23 9.45 -1.02
CA GLY A 151 11.49 10.13 -0.73
C GLY A 151 12.02 9.80 0.66
N ILE A 152 11.16 9.90 1.68
CA ILE A 152 11.52 9.61 3.09
C ILE A 152 11.99 8.16 3.23
N VAL A 153 11.23 7.20 2.69
CA VAL A 153 11.59 5.79 2.82
C VAL A 153 12.91 5.48 2.10
N ARG A 154 13.14 6.05 0.91
CA ARG A 154 14.42 5.92 0.20
C ARG A 154 15.60 6.52 0.98
N LEU A 155 15.41 7.67 1.58
CA LEU A 155 16.47 8.31 2.39
C LEU A 155 16.83 7.46 3.63
N ILE A 156 15.83 6.92 4.31
CA ILE A 156 16.03 6.03 5.47
C ILE A 156 16.74 4.73 5.05
N SER A 157 16.33 4.17 3.91
CA SER A 157 16.91 2.95 3.36
C SER A 157 18.39 3.15 3.01
N LYS A 158 18.73 4.25 2.33
CA LYS A 158 20.13 4.59 1.94
C LYS A 158 21.05 4.81 3.14
N LYS A 159 20.53 5.31 4.26
CA LYS A 159 21.34 5.60 5.45
C LYS A 159 21.65 4.34 6.29
N ARG A 160 20.97 3.23 6.03
CA ARG A 160 21.12 1.95 6.76
C ARG A 160 21.76 0.82 5.92
N GLY A 161 22.10 1.04 4.69
CA GLY A 161 22.86 0.14 3.81
C GLY A 161 24.28 0.65 3.62
#